data_d6c21c4eb5bb20fb2bab4f3f292da6a6
#
_entry.id   d6c21c4eb5bb20fb2bab4f3f292da6a6
#
_cell.length_a   1.000
_cell.length_b   1.000
_cell.length_c   1.000
_cell.angle_alpha   90.00
_cell.angle_beta   90.00
_cell.angle_gamma   90.00
#
_symmetry.space_group_name_H-M   'P 1'
#
loop_
_entity.id
_entity.type
_entity.pdbx_description
1 polymer ?
#
loop_
_entity_poly.entity_id
_entity_poly.type
_entity_poly.pdbx_seq_one_letter_code
_entity_poly.pdbx_strand_id
1 'polypeptide(L)'
;MSLKEYHRLADLFSKLNSQENIEDDFTSMPDAEKLKFFWQNCAQEKIDPSSIIEKTQRKMRKDAMKRRKKYFLVASASIAASFLICISTIYFLNQNGSVNLDFQAIAEEMDSQSVEEVTLITSKEQLNLDEDAFIKYSKEGKVAVNSQVIKENEEKTKEEQEYNQLLVPAGKRARVELSDGTRLVVNSQSKVIYPRCFKGDIRKIYAQGEVFLEVAHDKKHPFIVESDDFKLQVLGTKFNISNYKGGGN
;
A
#
# COMPACT_ATOMS: atom_id res chain seq x y z
N MET A 1 6.86 -38.74 -33.61
CA MET A 1 6.56 -38.76 -35.04
C MET A 1 6.12 -37.35 -35.44
N SER A 2 6.84 -36.71 -36.36
CA SER A 2 6.55 -35.35 -36.83
C SER A 2 5.37 -35.36 -37.81
N LEU A 3 4.73 -34.19 -38.02
CA LEU A 3 3.63 -34.04 -38.97
C LEU A 3 4.03 -34.41 -40.40
N LYS A 4 5.29 -34.18 -40.76
CA LYS A 4 5.87 -34.52 -42.04
C LYS A 4 6.02 -36.06 -42.24
N GLU A 5 6.40 -36.76 -41.17
CA GLU A 5 6.51 -38.23 -41.19
C GLU A 5 5.11 -38.86 -41.32
N TYR A 6 4.11 -38.24 -40.68
CA TYR A 6 2.73 -38.69 -40.78
C TYR A 6 2.15 -38.56 -42.19
N HIS A 7 2.36 -37.43 -42.87
CA HIS A 7 1.88 -37.23 -44.23
C HIS A 7 2.59 -38.18 -45.21
N ARG A 8 3.87 -38.45 -44.99
CA ARG A 8 4.66 -39.39 -45.79
C ARG A 8 4.15 -40.83 -45.67
N LEU A 9 3.81 -41.25 -44.45
CA LEU A 9 3.17 -42.53 -44.15
C LEU A 9 1.78 -42.66 -44.81
N ALA A 10 0.97 -41.62 -44.73
CA ALA A 10 -0.36 -41.57 -45.31
C ALA A 10 -0.33 -41.68 -46.85
N ASP A 11 0.66 -40.99 -47.48
CA ASP A 11 0.93 -41.06 -48.94
C ASP A 11 1.38 -42.45 -49.37
N LEU A 12 2.28 -43.07 -48.60
CA LEU A 12 2.71 -44.46 -48.81
C LEU A 12 1.58 -45.47 -48.71
N PHE A 13 0.71 -45.32 -47.69
CA PHE A 13 -0.50 -46.18 -47.55
C PHE A 13 -1.48 -46.01 -48.74
N SER A 14 -1.59 -44.76 -49.24
CA SER A 14 -2.41 -44.48 -50.42
C SER A 14 -1.87 -45.17 -51.68
N LYS A 15 -0.53 -45.09 -51.92
CA LYS A 15 0.16 -45.72 -53.04
C LYS A 15 0.13 -47.26 -52.96
N LEU A 16 0.28 -47.81 -51.74
CA LEU A 16 0.14 -49.25 -51.48
C LEU A 16 -1.24 -49.79 -51.85
N ASN A 17 -2.29 -49.00 -51.60
CA ASN A 17 -3.64 -49.38 -51.92
C ASN A 17 -3.99 -49.32 -53.42
N SER A 18 -3.21 -48.54 -54.22
CA SER A 18 -3.35 -48.38 -55.67
C SER A 18 -2.49 -49.34 -56.49
N GLN A 19 -1.79 -50.30 -55.87
CA GLN A 19 -0.87 -51.26 -56.52
C GLN A 19 0.27 -50.61 -57.34
N GLU A 20 0.65 -49.40 -57.06
CA GLU A 20 1.81 -48.77 -57.65
C GLU A 20 3.13 -49.36 -57.10
N ASN A 21 4.20 -49.39 -57.91
CA ASN A 21 5.49 -49.97 -57.56
C ASN A 21 6.24 -49.03 -56.57
N ILE A 22 6.38 -49.44 -55.31
CA ILE A 22 6.87 -48.63 -54.21
C ILE A 22 8.14 -49.20 -53.59
N GLU A 23 8.85 -50.07 -54.28
CA GLU A 23 10.06 -50.72 -53.76
C GLU A 23 11.17 -49.70 -53.33
N ASP A 24 11.34 -48.61 -54.07
CA ASP A 24 12.35 -47.62 -53.81
C ASP A 24 12.02 -46.70 -52.60
N ASP A 25 10.75 -46.43 -52.32
CA ASP A 25 10.30 -45.63 -51.21
C ASP A 25 10.40 -46.37 -49.85
N PHE A 26 10.27 -47.70 -49.89
CA PHE A 26 10.35 -48.54 -48.68
C PHE A 26 11.76 -48.76 -48.17
N THR A 27 12.76 -48.82 -49.03
CA THR A 27 14.15 -49.06 -48.64
C THR A 27 14.79 -47.90 -47.94
N SER A 28 14.22 -46.73 -48.05
CA SER A 28 14.77 -45.50 -47.40
C SER A 28 14.28 -45.24 -45.98
N MET A 29 13.44 -46.10 -45.38
CA MET A 29 12.86 -45.91 -44.04
C MET A 29 13.57 -46.73 -42.97
N PRO A 30 13.80 -46.14 -41.75
CA PRO A 30 14.54 -46.80 -40.67
C PRO A 30 13.94 -48.08 -40.11
N ASP A 31 12.67 -48.39 -40.38
CA ASP A 31 11.95 -49.60 -39.93
C ASP A 31 11.29 -50.36 -41.10
N ALA A 32 11.92 -50.30 -42.29
CA ALA A 32 11.38 -50.88 -43.51
C ALA A 32 11.05 -52.40 -43.39
N GLU A 33 11.89 -53.16 -42.69
CA GLU A 33 11.65 -54.60 -42.44
C GLU A 33 10.44 -54.86 -41.58
N LYS A 34 10.18 -54.08 -40.55
CA LYS A 34 9.01 -54.21 -39.67
C LYS A 34 7.70 -53.87 -40.44
N LEU A 35 7.78 -52.83 -41.27
CA LEU A 35 6.67 -52.42 -42.13
C LEU A 35 6.36 -53.48 -43.20
N LYS A 36 7.37 -54.09 -43.79
CA LYS A 36 7.22 -55.16 -44.77
C LYS A 36 6.60 -56.43 -44.13
N PHE A 37 7.08 -56.78 -42.93
CA PHE A 37 6.50 -57.89 -42.16
C PHE A 37 5.04 -57.62 -41.78
N PHE A 38 4.75 -56.44 -41.32
CA PHE A 38 3.39 -56.03 -40.95
C PHE A 38 2.46 -56.04 -42.16
N TRP A 39 2.92 -55.55 -43.30
CA TRP A 39 2.17 -55.53 -44.55
C TRP A 39 1.85 -56.94 -45.05
N GLN A 40 2.82 -57.84 -45.06
CA GLN A 40 2.62 -59.23 -45.51
C GLN A 40 1.61 -59.97 -44.63
N ASN A 41 1.47 -59.64 -43.38
CA ASN A 41 0.57 -60.29 -42.47
C ASN A 41 -0.82 -59.60 -42.40
N CYS A 42 -0.92 -58.30 -42.73
CA CYS A 42 -2.18 -57.53 -42.68
C CYS A 42 -2.87 -57.40 -44.04
N ALA A 43 -2.28 -57.89 -45.13
CA ALA A 43 -2.80 -57.75 -46.50
C ALA A 43 -4.14 -58.50 -46.75
N GLN A 44 -4.61 -59.30 -45.77
CA GLN A 44 -5.91 -60.01 -45.88
C GLN A 44 -7.10 -59.21 -45.28
N GLU A 45 -6.90 -58.16 -44.50
CA GLU A 45 -7.99 -57.34 -44.01
C GLU A 45 -7.92 -55.95 -44.67
N LYS A 46 -9.00 -55.58 -45.39
CA LYS A 46 -9.14 -54.20 -45.91
C LYS A 46 -9.20 -53.21 -44.74
N ILE A 47 -8.08 -52.72 -44.30
CA ILE A 47 -7.97 -51.66 -43.30
C ILE A 47 -8.38 -50.36 -43.97
N ASP A 48 -9.50 -49.77 -43.52
CA ASP A 48 -9.90 -48.44 -43.98
C ASP A 48 -8.97 -47.37 -43.35
N PRO A 49 -8.07 -46.72 -44.15
CA PRO A 49 -7.16 -45.73 -43.61
C PRO A 49 -7.87 -44.50 -43.02
N SER A 50 -9.05 -44.21 -43.52
CA SER A 50 -9.83 -43.04 -43.08
C SER A 50 -10.17 -43.10 -41.59
N SER A 51 -10.53 -44.28 -41.08
CA SER A 51 -10.88 -44.50 -39.66
C SER A 51 -9.69 -44.31 -38.73
N ILE A 52 -8.49 -44.67 -39.15
CA ILE A 52 -7.24 -44.49 -38.38
C ILE A 52 -6.86 -43.03 -38.37
N ILE A 53 -6.98 -42.33 -39.47
CA ILE A 53 -6.69 -40.89 -39.61
C ILE A 53 -7.63 -40.08 -38.70
N GLU A 54 -8.90 -40.38 -38.74
CA GLU A 54 -9.90 -39.69 -37.92
C GLU A 54 -9.66 -39.89 -36.42
N LYS A 55 -9.39 -41.09 -35.95
CA LYS A 55 -9.06 -41.39 -34.55
C LYS A 55 -7.80 -40.67 -34.10
N THR A 56 -6.79 -40.62 -34.95
CA THR A 56 -5.52 -39.95 -34.65
C THR A 56 -5.70 -38.45 -34.59
N GLN A 57 -6.43 -37.84 -35.50
CA GLN A 57 -6.75 -36.42 -35.48
C GLN A 57 -7.57 -36.02 -34.25
N ARG A 58 -8.56 -36.82 -33.87
CA ARG A 58 -9.36 -36.61 -32.65
C ARG A 58 -8.47 -36.66 -31.39
N LYS A 59 -7.52 -37.58 -31.31
CA LYS A 59 -6.57 -37.68 -30.19
C LYS A 59 -5.67 -36.46 -30.13
N MET A 60 -5.09 -36.04 -31.25
CA MET A 60 -4.23 -34.85 -31.33
C MET A 60 -4.97 -33.56 -30.94
N ARG A 61 -6.23 -33.39 -31.39
CA ARG A 61 -7.07 -32.23 -30.98
C ARG A 61 -7.37 -32.24 -29.48
N LYS A 62 -7.65 -33.40 -28.90
CA LYS A 62 -7.90 -33.54 -27.45
C LYS A 62 -6.63 -33.19 -26.63
N ASP A 63 -5.47 -33.65 -27.06
CA ASP A 63 -4.21 -33.38 -26.38
C ASP A 63 -3.78 -31.91 -26.51
N ALA A 64 -4.00 -31.30 -27.68
CA ALA A 64 -3.79 -29.86 -27.89
C ALA A 64 -4.72 -29.01 -27.00
N MET A 65 -6.00 -29.41 -26.88
CA MET A 65 -6.94 -28.72 -25.97
C MET A 65 -6.54 -28.86 -24.50
N LYS A 66 -6.08 -30.07 -24.07
CA LYS A 66 -5.61 -30.28 -22.69
C LYS A 66 -4.37 -29.40 -22.39
N ARG A 67 -3.42 -29.30 -23.33
CA ARG A 67 -2.24 -28.42 -23.19
C ARG A 67 -2.67 -26.96 -23.12
N ARG A 68 -3.55 -26.47 -23.98
CA ARG A 68 -4.07 -25.09 -23.95
C ARG A 68 -4.79 -24.79 -22.62
N LYS A 69 -5.64 -25.67 -22.11
CA LYS A 69 -6.28 -25.49 -20.80
C LYS A 69 -5.26 -25.39 -19.65
N LYS A 70 -4.21 -26.23 -19.68
CA LYS A 70 -3.15 -26.17 -18.67
C LYS A 70 -2.38 -24.86 -18.72
N TYR A 71 -2.03 -24.37 -19.90
CA TYR A 71 -1.39 -23.06 -20.06
C TYR A 71 -2.30 -21.91 -19.62
N PHE A 72 -3.58 -21.99 -19.93
CA PHE A 72 -4.56 -20.97 -19.50
C PHE A 72 -4.71 -20.92 -17.97
N LEU A 73 -4.74 -22.06 -17.30
CA LEU A 73 -4.80 -22.15 -15.83
C LEU A 73 -3.53 -21.60 -15.18
N VAL A 74 -2.36 -21.91 -15.71
CA VAL A 74 -1.08 -21.38 -15.18
C VAL A 74 -0.97 -19.87 -15.40
N ALA A 75 -1.36 -19.38 -16.58
CA ALA A 75 -1.33 -17.96 -16.90
C ALA A 75 -2.32 -17.16 -16.03
N SER A 76 -3.54 -17.67 -15.79
CA SER A 76 -4.52 -17.01 -14.92
C SER A 76 -4.07 -16.99 -13.45
N ALA A 77 -3.43 -18.04 -12.97
CA ALA A 77 -2.88 -18.10 -11.62
C ALA A 77 -1.73 -17.09 -11.41
N SER A 78 -0.87 -16.90 -12.42
CA SER A 78 0.22 -15.91 -12.34
C SER A 78 -0.30 -14.46 -12.32
N ILE A 79 -1.35 -14.15 -13.08
CA ILE A 79 -2.00 -12.84 -13.07
C ILE A 79 -2.64 -12.57 -11.68
N ALA A 80 -3.37 -13.54 -11.13
CA ALA A 80 -3.94 -13.40 -9.79
C ALA A 80 -2.88 -13.19 -8.71
N ALA A 81 -1.76 -13.92 -8.76
CA ALA A 81 -0.66 -13.76 -7.82
C ALA A 81 -0.02 -12.37 -7.93
N SER A 82 0.19 -11.83 -9.13
CA SER A 82 0.73 -10.48 -9.32
C SER A 82 -0.20 -9.39 -8.78
N PHE A 83 -1.53 -9.54 -8.95
CA PHE A 83 -2.52 -8.64 -8.36
C PHE A 83 -2.48 -8.66 -6.83
N LEU A 84 -2.38 -9.84 -6.22
CA LEU A 84 -2.26 -9.96 -4.76
C LEU A 84 -0.98 -9.33 -4.23
N ILE A 85 0.14 -9.50 -4.93
CA ILE A 85 1.41 -8.86 -4.57
C ILE A 85 1.30 -7.33 -4.70
N CYS A 86 0.71 -6.80 -5.78
CA CYS A 86 0.49 -5.36 -5.93
C CYS A 86 -0.42 -4.79 -4.84
N ILE A 87 -1.54 -5.46 -4.52
CA ILE A 87 -2.44 -5.02 -3.44
C ILE A 87 -1.71 -5.07 -2.09
N SER A 88 -0.95 -6.14 -1.83
CA SER A 88 -0.17 -6.27 -0.60
C SER A 88 0.92 -5.20 -0.49
N THR A 89 1.63 -4.89 -1.58
CA THR A 89 2.64 -3.82 -1.57
C THR A 89 2.02 -2.44 -1.40
N ILE A 90 0.89 -2.15 -2.06
CA ILE A 90 0.15 -0.90 -1.88
C ILE A 90 -0.33 -0.79 -0.43
N TYR A 91 -0.90 -1.86 0.13
CA TYR A 91 -1.35 -1.90 1.51
C TYR A 91 -0.19 -1.68 2.50
N PHE A 92 0.95 -2.36 2.26
CA PHE A 92 2.15 -2.22 3.10
C PHE A 92 2.77 -0.82 3.00
N LEU A 93 2.85 -0.23 1.80
CA LEU A 93 3.34 1.14 1.61
C LEU A 93 2.40 2.18 2.23
N ASN A 94 1.09 1.95 2.15
CA ASN A 94 0.10 2.85 2.76
C ASN A 94 0.10 2.76 4.30
N GLN A 95 0.46 1.59 4.86
CA GLN A 95 0.58 1.40 6.31
C GLN A 95 1.85 2.03 6.90
N ASN A 96 2.92 2.17 6.10
CA ASN A 96 4.17 2.78 6.52
C ASN A 96 4.23 4.30 6.32
N GLY A 97 3.15 4.92 5.79
CA GLY A 97 3.10 6.36 5.52
C GLY A 97 2.85 7.25 6.74
N SER A 98 2.57 6.70 7.92
CA SER A 98 2.55 7.47 9.16
C SER A 98 3.95 7.43 9.78
N VAL A 99 4.72 8.48 9.63
CA VAL A 99 5.86 8.76 10.52
C VAL A 99 5.27 8.76 11.94
N ASN A 100 5.46 7.66 12.68
CA ASN A 100 5.15 7.63 14.10
C ASN A 100 6.16 8.54 14.79
N LEU A 101 5.85 9.82 14.86
CA LEU A 101 6.62 10.75 15.66
C LEU A 101 6.49 10.28 17.12
N ASP A 102 7.61 10.02 17.74
CA ASP A 102 7.65 9.69 19.15
C ASP A 102 7.46 10.98 19.95
N PHE A 103 6.20 11.31 20.23
CA PHE A 103 5.87 12.49 21.01
C PHE A 103 6.45 12.45 22.43
N GLN A 104 6.66 11.24 22.98
CA GLN A 104 7.23 11.10 24.32
C GLN A 104 8.68 11.56 24.33
N ALA A 105 9.49 11.17 23.33
CA ALA A 105 10.87 11.63 23.22
C ALA A 105 10.96 13.15 23.10
N ILE A 106 10.11 13.77 22.28
CA ILE A 106 10.05 15.23 22.15
C ILE A 106 9.59 15.89 23.46
N ALA A 107 8.60 15.30 24.12
CA ALA A 107 8.08 15.82 25.39
C ALA A 107 9.10 15.74 26.53
N GLU A 108 9.94 14.71 26.56
CA GLU A 108 11.06 14.59 27.50
C GLU A 108 12.15 15.63 27.27
N GLU A 109 12.47 15.92 26.02
CA GLU A 109 13.40 17.01 25.68
C GLU A 109 12.86 18.37 26.14
N MET A 110 11.56 18.62 26.00
CA MET A 110 10.88 19.82 26.50
C MET A 110 10.93 19.95 28.03
N ASP A 111 10.94 18.86 28.79
CA ASP A 111 11.00 18.89 30.26
C ASP A 111 12.32 19.45 30.80
N SER A 112 13.38 19.34 30.00
CA SER A 112 14.72 19.93 30.35
C SER A 112 14.79 21.45 30.17
N GLN A 113 13.81 22.06 29.52
CA GLN A 113 13.78 23.50 29.25
C GLN A 113 12.99 24.24 30.35
N SER A 114 13.66 24.98 31.16
CA SER A 114 13.01 25.93 32.07
C SER A 114 12.68 27.22 31.33
N VAL A 115 11.38 27.45 31.05
CA VAL A 115 10.93 28.69 30.39
C VAL A 115 10.17 29.57 31.39
N GLU A 116 10.42 30.87 31.33
CA GLU A 116 9.74 31.88 32.15
C GLU A 116 8.56 32.55 31.41
N GLU A 117 8.56 32.43 30.08
CA GLU A 117 7.53 33.00 29.20
C GLU A 117 6.87 31.91 28.38
N VAL A 118 5.65 32.19 27.89
CA VAL A 118 4.98 31.31 26.94
C VAL A 118 5.87 31.18 25.72
N THR A 119 6.27 29.95 25.41
CA THR A 119 7.27 29.69 24.35
C THR A 119 6.68 28.83 23.26
N LEU A 120 6.69 29.34 22.04
CA LEU A 120 6.34 28.58 20.83
C LEU A 120 7.62 28.20 20.10
N ILE A 121 7.86 26.91 19.97
CA ILE A 121 8.99 26.36 19.21
C ILE A 121 8.45 25.82 17.90
N THR A 122 8.95 26.36 16.80
CA THR A 122 8.68 25.90 15.44
C THR A 122 9.91 25.17 14.89
N SER A 123 9.79 24.57 13.70
CA SER A 123 10.94 23.95 13.03
C SER A 123 12.09 24.93 12.70
N LYS A 124 11.82 26.25 12.75
CA LYS A 124 12.74 27.30 12.30
C LYS A 124 13.23 28.20 13.42
N GLU A 125 12.40 28.47 14.40
CA GLU A 125 12.70 29.46 15.45
C GLU A 125 11.94 29.16 16.75
N GLN A 126 12.42 29.72 17.81
CA GLN A 126 11.78 29.77 19.12
C GLN A 126 11.29 31.20 19.36
N LEU A 127 10.02 31.34 19.70
CA LEU A 127 9.35 32.61 19.94
C LEU A 127 8.86 32.67 21.39
N ASN A 128 9.30 33.70 22.11
CA ASN A 128 8.74 34.03 23.42
C ASN A 128 7.53 34.93 23.22
N LEU A 129 6.42 34.55 23.83
CA LEU A 129 5.13 35.20 23.67
C LEU A 129 4.65 35.77 24.99
N ASP A 130 3.85 36.82 24.89
CA ASP A 130 3.21 37.42 26.07
C ASP A 130 2.22 36.44 26.74
N GLU A 131 1.88 36.75 27.98
CA GLU A 131 0.80 36.07 28.70
C GLU A 131 -0.51 36.16 27.90
N ASP A 132 -1.27 35.09 27.89
CA ASP A 132 -2.55 34.96 27.16
C ASP A 132 -2.45 35.15 25.64
N ALA A 133 -1.26 34.84 25.07
CA ALA A 133 -1.05 34.90 23.62
C ALA A 133 -2.08 34.08 22.85
N PHE A 134 -2.53 34.62 21.73
CA PHE A 134 -3.40 33.91 20.79
C PHE A 134 -2.65 33.52 19.54
N ILE A 135 -2.44 32.23 19.36
CA ILE A 135 -1.76 31.64 18.21
C ILE A 135 -2.82 31.06 17.27
N LYS A 136 -2.79 31.46 16.00
CA LYS A 136 -3.74 31.00 15.01
C LYS A 136 -3.04 30.42 13.80
N TYR A 137 -3.47 29.21 13.38
CA TYR A 137 -3.01 28.56 12.16
C TYR A 137 -4.07 28.67 11.08
N SER A 138 -3.66 29.06 9.86
CA SER A 138 -4.51 28.94 8.68
C SER A 138 -4.60 27.48 8.22
N LYS A 139 -5.53 27.17 7.31
CA LYS A 139 -5.65 25.82 6.71
C LYS A 139 -4.37 25.40 5.99
N GLU A 140 -3.62 26.34 5.46
CA GLU A 140 -2.34 26.13 4.77
C GLU A 140 -1.15 26.07 5.76
N GLY A 141 -1.41 26.21 7.07
CA GLY A 141 -0.39 26.16 8.12
C GLY A 141 0.35 27.49 8.36
N LYS A 142 -0.12 28.62 7.84
CA LYS A 142 0.48 29.93 8.19
C LYS A 142 0.14 30.28 9.63
N VAL A 143 1.15 30.80 10.35
CA VAL A 143 1.04 31.13 11.77
C VAL A 143 0.84 32.63 11.94
N ALA A 144 -0.10 33.00 12.79
CA ALA A 144 -0.28 34.36 13.27
C ALA A 144 -0.33 34.37 14.81
N VAL A 145 0.38 35.28 15.43
CA VAL A 145 0.37 35.52 16.88
C VAL A 145 -0.21 36.90 17.14
N ASN A 146 -1.23 36.99 17.99
CA ASN A 146 -1.95 38.24 18.32
C ASN A 146 -2.31 39.04 17.06
N SER A 147 -2.78 38.34 16.00
CA SER A 147 -3.15 38.90 14.69
C SER A 147 -2.01 39.38 13.80
N GLN A 148 -0.76 39.24 14.24
CA GLN A 148 0.43 39.51 13.40
C GLN A 148 0.88 38.20 12.75
N VAL A 149 0.89 38.16 11.41
CA VAL A 149 1.40 36.99 10.67
C VAL A 149 2.90 36.92 10.77
N ILE A 150 3.39 35.81 11.30
CA ILE A 150 4.82 35.53 11.34
C ILE A 150 5.25 35.25 9.89
N LYS A 151 6.17 36.10 9.37
CA LYS A 151 6.74 35.92 8.03
C LYS A 151 7.77 34.79 8.09
N GLU A 152 7.31 33.56 7.93
CA GLU A 152 8.22 32.47 7.64
C GLU A 152 8.57 32.53 6.15
N ASN A 153 9.86 32.55 5.81
CA ASN A 153 10.33 32.38 4.44
C ASN A 153 9.81 31.03 3.94
N GLU A 154 8.98 31.07 2.88
CA GLU A 154 8.38 29.88 2.24
C GLU A 154 9.46 29.10 1.48
N GLU A 155 10.41 28.49 2.18
CA GLU A 155 11.11 27.36 1.59
C GLU A 155 10.19 26.16 1.66
N LYS A 156 9.71 25.77 0.49
CA LYS A 156 8.93 24.53 0.29
C LYS A 156 9.81 23.33 0.64
N THR A 157 9.92 23.00 1.92
CA THR A 157 10.44 21.72 2.36
C THR A 157 9.38 20.67 2.12
N LYS A 158 9.76 19.69 1.32
CA LYS A 158 8.93 18.59 0.84
C LYS A 158 8.33 17.79 2.01
N GLU A 159 7.01 17.56 1.93
CA GLU A 159 6.24 16.40 2.45
C GLU A 159 6.34 16.01 3.93
N GLU A 160 7.28 16.45 4.72
CA GLU A 160 7.33 16.16 6.15
C GLU A 160 6.30 16.99 6.91
N GLN A 161 5.58 16.36 7.83
CA GLN A 161 4.63 17.04 8.69
C GLN A 161 5.42 17.82 9.76
N GLU A 162 5.47 19.15 9.64
CA GLU A 162 6.13 19.99 10.63
C GLU A 162 5.30 20.05 11.92
N TYR A 163 5.94 19.81 13.06
CA TYR A 163 5.33 19.91 14.38
C TYR A 163 5.81 21.14 15.13
N ASN A 164 4.90 21.79 15.81
CA ASN A 164 5.19 22.90 16.71
C ASN A 164 4.99 22.45 18.16
N GLN A 165 5.75 23.06 19.05
CA GLN A 165 5.72 22.79 20.47
C GLN A 165 5.35 24.08 21.18
N LEU A 166 4.37 24.02 22.09
CA LEU A 166 3.97 25.13 22.93
C LEU A 166 4.21 24.78 24.39
N LEU A 167 5.03 25.58 25.06
CA LEU A 167 5.28 25.48 26.49
C LEU A 167 4.64 26.66 27.19
N VAL A 168 3.86 26.37 28.24
CA VAL A 168 3.20 27.38 29.07
C VAL A 168 3.74 27.25 30.50
N PRO A 169 4.54 28.20 30.99
CA PRO A 169 5.11 28.15 32.34
C PRO A 169 4.04 28.38 33.43
N ALA A 170 4.50 28.29 34.68
CA ALA A 170 3.66 28.54 35.84
C ALA A 170 3.06 29.96 35.82
N GLY A 171 1.76 30.05 36.14
CA GLY A 171 1.03 31.30 36.25
C GLY A 171 0.62 31.95 34.95
N LYS A 172 0.90 31.30 33.80
CA LYS A 172 0.55 31.81 32.47
C LYS A 172 -0.39 30.88 31.73
N ARG A 173 -0.94 31.34 30.63
CA ARG A 173 -1.79 30.55 29.71
C ARG A 173 -1.64 31.02 28.29
N ALA A 174 -2.04 30.16 27.33
CA ALA A 174 -2.05 30.49 25.92
C ALA A 174 -3.31 29.91 25.23
N ARG A 175 -3.69 30.51 24.11
CA ARG A 175 -4.81 30.06 23.28
C ARG A 175 -4.27 29.72 21.90
N VAL A 176 -4.73 28.59 21.35
CA VAL A 176 -4.33 28.13 20.01
C VAL A 176 -5.58 27.79 19.21
N GLU A 177 -5.66 28.28 17.99
CA GLU A 177 -6.59 27.82 16.98
C GLU A 177 -5.79 27.03 15.92
N LEU A 178 -6.00 25.72 15.87
CA LEU A 178 -5.31 24.81 14.96
C LEU A 178 -5.84 24.96 13.53
N SER A 179 -5.11 24.39 12.57
CA SER A 179 -5.44 24.48 11.13
C SER A 179 -6.80 23.89 10.74
N ASP A 180 -7.34 22.98 11.54
CA ASP A 180 -8.69 22.40 11.37
C ASP A 180 -9.82 23.21 12.02
N GLY A 181 -9.46 24.30 12.72
CA GLY A 181 -10.40 25.13 13.49
C GLY A 181 -10.61 24.66 14.93
N THR A 182 -9.93 23.60 15.38
CA THR A 182 -9.91 23.16 16.78
C THR A 182 -9.29 24.25 17.64
N ARG A 183 -9.88 24.56 18.79
CA ARG A 183 -9.39 25.56 19.74
C ARG A 183 -8.88 24.91 21.00
N LEU A 184 -7.73 25.34 21.43
CA LEU A 184 -7.08 24.93 22.67
C LEU A 184 -6.94 26.14 23.60
N VAL A 185 -7.21 25.93 24.91
CA VAL A 185 -6.75 26.79 25.98
C VAL A 185 -5.76 25.98 26.80
N VAL A 186 -4.51 26.37 26.75
CA VAL A 186 -3.40 25.69 27.43
C VAL A 186 -3.12 26.44 28.71
N ASN A 187 -3.34 25.79 29.86
CA ASN A 187 -3.17 26.36 31.18
C ASN A 187 -1.71 26.28 31.67
N SER A 188 -1.51 26.81 32.85
CA SER A 188 -0.22 26.85 33.54
C SER A 188 0.46 25.47 33.61
N GLN A 189 1.77 25.44 33.53
CA GLN A 189 2.61 24.23 33.61
C GLN A 189 2.17 23.14 32.63
N SER A 190 1.84 23.53 31.41
CA SER A 190 1.35 22.63 30.39
C SER A 190 2.17 22.74 29.12
N LYS A 191 2.22 21.64 28.37
CA LYS A 191 2.87 21.59 27.05
C LYS A 191 1.98 20.87 26.05
N VAL A 192 2.01 21.34 24.80
CA VAL A 192 1.26 20.75 23.70
C VAL A 192 2.15 20.66 22.48
N ILE A 193 2.16 19.51 21.82
CA ILE A 193 2.83 19.28 20.55
C ILE A 193 1.76 19.00 19.50
N TYR A 194 1.75 19.76 18.42
CA TYR A 194 0.74 19.67 17.38
C TYR A 194 1.34 19.97 16.01
N PRO A 195 0.78 19.39 14.93
CA PRO A 195 1.24 19.69 13.61
C PRO A 195 0.81 21.08 13.18
N ARG A 196 1.65 21.73 12.42
CA ARG A 196 1.36 23.01 11.76
C ARG A 196 0.10 22.93 10.88
N CYS A 197 -0.08 21.79 10.18
CA CYS A 197 -1.25 21.47 9.41
C CYS A 197 -1.52 19.98 9.51
N PHE A 198 -2.78 19.58 9.73
CA PHE A 198 -3.15 18.17 9.74
C PHE A 198 -3.14 17.60 8.31
N LYS A 199 -2.41 16.50 8.12
CA LYS A 199 -2.34 15.75 6.86
C LYS A 199 -2.75 14.30 7.10
N GLY A 200 -3.47 13.70 6.14
CA GLY A 200 -3.93 12.30 6.23
C GLY A 200 -5.24 12.14 7.01
N ASP A 201 -5.53 10.90 7.41
CA ASP A 201 -6.85 10.47 7.90
C ASP A 201 -7.07 10.72 9.41
N ILE A 202 -6.05 11.20 10.12
CA ILE A 202 -6.08 11.35 11.58
C ILE A 202 -5.54 12.73 11.94
N ARG A 203 -6.21 13.41 12.88
CA ARG A 203 -5.75 14.64 13.52
C ARG A 203 -5.18 14.29 14.88
N LYS A 204 -3.87 14.38 15.05
CA LYS A 204 -3.18 13.92 16.26
C LYS A 204 -2.37 15.05 16.89
N ILE A 205 -2.53 15.19 18.21
CA ILE A 205 -1.73 16.06 19.06
C ILE A 205 -1.24 15.30 20.30
N TYR A 206 -0.20 15.82 20.94
CA TYR A 206 0.20 15.40 22.27
C TYR A 206 -0.07 16.56 23.25
N ALA A 207 -0.53 16.24 24.45
CA ALA A 207 -0.80 17.24 25.47
C ALA A 207 -0.46 16.70 26.87
N GLN A 208 0.18 17.53 27.69
CA GLN A 208 0.50 17.27 29.08
C GLN A 208 0.20 18.52 29.92
N GLY A 209 -0.24 18.33 31.18
CA GLY A 209 -0.72 19.38 32.04
C GLY A 209 -2.22 19.57 31.91
N GLU A 210 -2.71 20.80 31.94
CA GLU A 210 -4.15 21.11 31.84
C GLU A 210 -4.45 21.83 30.53
N VAL A 211 -5.26 21.21 29.70
CA VAL A 211 -5.65 21.74 28.39
C VAL A 211 -7.15 21.56 28.19
N PHE A 212 -7.84 22.67 27.93
CA PHE A 212 -9.22 22.65 27.45
C PHE A 212 -9.25 22.63 25.95
N LEU A 213 -10.04 21.71 25.36
CA LEU A 213 -10.17 21.52 23.92
C LEU A 213 -11.60 21.73 23.47
N GLU A 214 -11.76 22.50 22.41
CA GLU A 214 -12.99 22.59 21.62
C GLU A 214 -12.67 22.05 20.22
N VAL A 215 -12.90 20.74 20.03
CA VAL A 215 -12.49 20.03 18.80
C VAL A 215 -13.50 20.28 17.70
N ALA A 216 -13.01 20.72 16.53
CA ALA A 216 -13.81 20.88 15.33
C ALA A 216 -14.42 19.55 14.89
N HIS A 217 -15.74 19.55 14.59
CA HIS A 217 -16.45 18.32 14.24
C HIS A 217 -16.06 17.79 12.87
N ASP A 218 -15.45 16.61 12.84
CA ASP A 218 -15.14 15.87 11.61
C ASP A 218 -15.16 14.36 11.88
N LYS A 219 -16.18 13.68 11.32
CA LYS A 219 -16.35 12.22 11.46
C LYS A 219 -15.39 11.42 10.60
N LYS A 220 -14.86 12.02 9.54
CA LYS A 220 -13.96 11.32 8.60
C LYS A 220 -12.54 11.28 9.12
N HIS A 221 -12.11 12.33 9.82
CA HIS A 221 -10.77 12.47 10.35
C HIS A 221 -10.84 12.59 11.87
N PRO A 222 -10.80 11.47 12.61
CA PRO A 222 -10.87 11.49 14.07
C PRO A 222 -9.72 12.31 14.66
N PHE A 223 -10.01 12.98 15.80
CA PHE A 223 -9.03 13.75 16.54
C PHE A 223 -8.51 12.92 17.71
N ILE A 224 -7.19 12.77 17.80
CA ILE A 224 -6.52 11.99 18.83
C ILE A 224 -5.68 12.90 19.69
N VAL A 225 -5.94 12.86 20.99
CA VAL A 225 -5.05 13.45 22.01
C VAL A 225 -4.26 12.32 22.65
N GLU A 226 -2.95 12.38 22.51
CA GLU A 226 -2.00 11.48 23.12
C GLU A 226 -1.36 12.16 24.33
N SER A 227 -1.06 11.41 25.36
CA SER A 227 -0.34 11.81 26.55
C SER A 227 0.53 10.64 27.03
N ASP A 228 1.36 10.85 28.06
CA ASP A 228 2.14 9.76 28.65
C ASP A 228 1.25 8.63 29.18
N ASP A 229 0.09 9.00 29.76
CA ASP A 229 -0.76 8.06 30.52
C ASP A 229 -1.99 7.59 29.73
N PHE A 230 -2.39 8.29 28.67
CA PHE A 230 -3.62 7.97 27.95
C PHE A 230 -3.58 8.37 26.47
N LYS A 231 -4.50 7.77 25.74
CA LYS A 231 -4.84 8.14 24.38
C LYS A 231 -6.35 8.28 24.25
N LEU A 232 -6.80 9.49 23.88
CA LEU A 232 -8.22 9.81 23.76
C LEU A 232 -8.56 10.10 22.29
N GLN A 233 -9.60 9.46 21.77
CA GLN A 233 -10.09 9.70 20.42
C GLN A 233 -11.48 10.33 20.46
N VAL A 234 -11.68 11.43 19.73
CA VAL A 234 -12.95 12.14 19.61
C VAL A 234 -13.24 12.52 18.16
N LEU A 235 -14.52 12.82 17.86
CA LEU A 235 -14.95 13.24 16.52
C LEU A 235 -15.35 14.72 16.45
N GLY A 236 -15.42 15.40 17.62
CA GLY A 236 -15.83 16.79 17.73
C GLY A 236 -16.57 16.99 19.05
N THR A 237 -15.83 17.40 20.07
CA THR A 237 -16.31 17.45 21.47
C THR A 237 -15.57 18.56 22.20
N LYS A 238 -16.20 19.11 23.23
CA LYS A 238 -15.54 20.02 24.18
C LYS A 238 -15.23 19.25 25.46
N PHE A 239 -13.98 19.29 25.90
CA PHE A 239 -13.53 18.59 27.10
C PHE A 239 -12.28 19.25 27.70
N ASN A 240 -11.99 18.95 28.94
CA ASN A 240 -10.75 19.31 29.62
C ASN A 240 -9.94 18.05 29.92
N ILE A 241 -8.65 18.12 29.73
CA ILE A 241 -7.69 17.11 30.20
C ILE A 241 -6.85 17.73 31.30
N SER A 242 -6.49 16.93 32.31
CA SER A 242 -5.62 17.34 33.40
C SER A 242 -4.72 16.15 33.76
N ASN A 243 -3.45 16.20 33.37
CA ASN A 243 -2.46 15.13 33.60
C ASN A 243 -1.09 15.74 33.87
N TYR A 244 -0.94 16.36 35.03
CA TYR A 244 0.34 16.87 35.49
C TYR A 244 1.27 15.73 35.91
N LYS A 245 2.55 15.73 35.46
CA LYS A 245 3.56 14.81 35.98
C LYS A 245 3.68 14.97 37.51
N GLY A 246 3.49 13.89 38.25
CA GLY A 246 3.60 13.86 39.71
C GLY A 246 2.35 14.24 40.50
N GLY A 247 1.20 14.46 39.86
CA GLY A 247 -0.09 14.67 40.47
C GLY A 247 -0.91 13.39 40.75
N GLY A 248 -0.24 12.33 41.13
CA GLY A 248 -0.90 11.10 41.56
C GLY A 248 -1.24 11.15 43.04
N ASN A 249 -2.53 11.32 43.35
CA ASN A 249 -3.15 10.84 44.59
C ASN A 249 -4.24 9.85 44.21
#